data_254512ab453c254f1f5361ddfddd8b4f
#
_entry.id   254512ab453c254f1f5361ddfddd8b4f
#
_cell.length_a   1.000
_cell.length_b   1.000
_cell.length_c   1.000
_cell.angle_alpha   90.00
_cell.angle_beta   90.00
_cell.angle_gamma   90.00
#
_symmetry.space_group_name_H-M   'P 1'
#
loop_
_entity.id
_entity.type
_entity.pdbx_description
1 polymer ?
#
loop_
_entity_poly.entity_id
_entity_poly.type
_entity_poly.pdbx_seq_one_letter_code
_entity_poly.pdbx_strand_id
1 'polypeptide(L)'
;MSAADASTRLALRPLAGLDDYWRLRELLRRTMVLEGHRERSWHVARLDYWWWFGNPDLEHLDPAAQVFLWETATGEIAAAVNPEQRGQAFLQVDPRFRSAALDEAMISVAEEHLAVVQPDGTRRLQVFVDSADAACQEILARHGFRRFERPGEAETQHRRSLDDPLPPVPTVPGYEIRPLGHGLELLERCYASGLAFHDDDTAVARANRDDPSWYRHIQSAPLYRRDLDIVAVARDGTVAAFCTAWFDDVSLTAYLEPVATVAAHRRRGLARAVILGALHRLQAIGCRVAFVGGYSEAANALYSSIMGPEHDVSEPWDRRG
;
A
#
# COMPACT_ATOMS: atom_id res chain seq x y z
N MET A 1 1.43 -41.32 11.96
CA MET A 1 1.59 -39.91 11.61
C MET A 1 3.08 -39.62 11.55
N SER A 2 3.60 -39.33 10.38
CA SER A 2 5.02 -39.01 10.14
C SER A 2 5.36 -37.63 10.71
N ALA A 3 6.59 -37.40 11.15
CA ALA A 3 7.07 -36.09 11.62
C ALA A 3 6.91 -34.96 10.57
N ALA A 4 6.79 -35.29 9.29
CA ALA A 4 6.50 -34.37 8.20
C ALA A 4 5.05 -33.82 8.23
N ASP A 5 4.10 -34.57 8.81
CA ASP A 5 2.67 -34.19 8.87
C ASP A 5 2.36 -33.24 10.04
N ALA A 6 3.18 -33.25 11.08
CA ALA A 6 3.03 -32.36 12.24
C ALA A 6 3.59 -30.93 11.97
N SER A 7 4.51 -30.79 11.00
CA SER A 7 5.18 -29.53 10.64
C SER A 7 4.28 -28.59 9.79
N THR A 8 3.18 -29.09 9.25
CA THR A 8 2.33 -28.38 8.27
C THR A 8 1.01 -27.86 8.86
N ARG A 9 0.70 -28.15 10.13
CA ARG A 9 -0.56 -27.69 10.74
C ARG A 9 -0.42 -26.25 11.20
N LEU A 10 -1.07 -25.33 10.49
CA LEU A 10 -1.14 -23.91 10.84
C LEU A 10 -2.25 -23.70 11.89
N ALA A 11 -1.97 -22.89 12.91
CA ALA A 11 -2.94 -22.47 13.91
C ALA A 11 -3.47 -21.08 13.55
N LEU A 12 -4.81 -20.97 13.41
CA LEU A 12 -5.48 -19.70 13.21
C LEU A 12 -5.68 -18.98 14.55
N ARG A 13 -5.39 -17.70 14.59
CA ARG A 13 -5.73 -16.81 15.70
C ARG A 13 -5.86 -15.34 15.25
N PRO A 14 -6.57 -14.50 16.00
CA PRO A 14 -6.54 -13.06 15.78
C PRO A 14 -5.16 -12.47 16.12
N LEU A 15 -4.90 -11.29 15.60
CA LEU A 15 -3.70 -10.49 15.92
C LEU A 15 -3.77 -10.03 17.39
N ALA A 16 -2.64 -10.12 18.12
CA ALA A 16 -2.53 -9.80 19.54
C ALA A 16 -1.49 -8.70 19.80
N GLY A 17 -1.80 -7.48 19.31
CA GLY A 17 -1.02 -6.28 19.61
C GLY A 17 0.22 -6.07 18.75
N LEU A 18 1.13 -5.23 19.26
CA LEU A 18 2.25 -4.68 18.47
C LEU A 18 3.31 -5.74 18.12
N ASP A 19 3.49 -6.76 18.96
CA ASP A 19 4.46 -7.84 18.66
C ASP A 19 4.05 -8.59 17.38
N ASP A 20 2.77 -8.84 17.18
CA ASP A 20 2.29 -9.46 15.95
C ASP A 20 2.39 -8.54 14.74
N TYR A 21 2.24 -7.22 14.91
CA TYR A 21 2.53 -6.27 13.83
C TYR A 21 3.97 -6.42 13.34
N TRP A 22 4.96 -6.49 14.24
CA TRP A 22 6.36 -6.68 13.85
C TRP A 22 6.60 -8.02 13.15
N ARG A 23 5.95 -9.09 13.61
CA ARG A 23 6.04 -10.43 12.98
C ARG A 23 5.34 -10.46 11.62
N LEU A 24 4.24 -9.73 11.45
CA LEU A 24 3.57 -9.58 10.16
C LEU A 24 4.45 -8.81 9.15
N ARG A 25 5.18 -7.80 9.60
CA ARG A 25 6.20 -7.13 8.76
C ARG A 25 7.26 -8.12 8.25
N GLU A 26 7.72 -9.04 9.09
CA GLU A 26 8.70 -10.07 8.69
C GLU A 26 8.10 -11.06 7.67
N LEU A 27 6.82 -11.42 7.79
CA LEU A 27 6.12 -12.18 6.76
C LEU A 27 6.17 -11.44 5.42
N LEU A 28 5.77 -10.17 5.37
CA LEU A 28 5.71 -9.38 4.14
C LEU A 28 7.08 -9.18 3.50
N ARG A 29 8.12 -8.90 4.29
CA ARG A 29 9.52 -8.79 3.83
C ARG A 29 10.01 -10.07 3.18
N ARG A 30 9.77 -11.20 3.86
CA ARG A 30 10.15 -12.53 3.35
C ARG A 30 9.40 -12.87 2.08
N THR A 31 8.09 -12.62 2.04
CA THR A 31 7.24 -12.87 0.88
C THR A 31 7.71 -12.07 -0.33
N MET A 32 8.01 -10.78 -0.15
CA MET A 32 8.54 -9.92 -1.22
C MET A 32 9.79 -10.50 -1.88
N VAL A 33 10.71 -11.03 -1.08
CA VAL A 33 11.93 -11.67 -1.60
C VAL A 33 11.63 -13.00 -2.29
N LEU A 34 10.79 -13.84 -1.68
CA LEU A 34 10.45 -15.17 -2.22
C LEU A 34 9.64 -15.10 -3.52
N GLU A 35 8.83 -14.07 -3.70
CA GLU A 35 8.04 -13.80 -4.91
C GLU A 35 8.85 -13.05 -5.99
N GLY A 36 10.17 -12.92 -5.82
CA GLY A 36 11.04 -12.27 -6.80
C GLY A 36 10.75 -10.77 -7.00
N HIS A 37 10.44 -10.08 -5.91
CA HIS A 37 10.07 -8.68 -5.88
C HIS A 37 8.80 -8.40 -6.73
N ARG A 38 7.75 -9.18 -6.50
CA ARG A 38 6.38 -8.96 -7.02
C ARG A 38 5.43 -8.77 -5.84
N GLU A 39 4.53 -7.81 -5.95
CA GLU A 39 3.59 -7.47 -4.88
C GLU A 39 2.34 -8.38 -4.92
N ARG A 40 2.52 -9.68 -4.73
CA ARG A 40 1.42 -10.65 -4.56
C ARG A 40 0.83 -10.64 -3.16
N SER A 41 1.64 -10.27 -2.18
CA SER A 41 1.25 -9.81 -0.85
C SER A 41 1.64 -8.35 -0.73
N TRP A 42 1.08 -7.63 0.21
CA TRP A 42 1.41 -6.23 0.41
C TRP A 42 2.92 -6.01 0.55
N HIS A 43 3.41 -4.93 -0.04
CA HIS A 43 4.70 -4.40 0.37
C HIS A 43 4.64 -4.01 1.86
N VAL A 44 5.71 -4.24 2.62
CA VAL A 44 5.73 -3.93 4.06
C VAL A 44 5.40 -2.46 4.36
N ALA A 45 5.71 -1.55 3.46
CA ALA A 45 5.36 -0.14 3.57
C ALA A 45 3.84 0.11 3.58
N ARG A 46 3.03 -0.69 2.86
CA ARG A 46 1.56 -0.58 2.89
C ARG A 46 1.02 -0.93 4.27
N LEU A 47 1.58 -1.97 4.91
CA LEU A 47 1.25 -2.31 6.29
C LEU A 47 1.63 -1.17 7.24
N ASP A 48 2.83 -0.60 7.10
CA ASP A 48 3.27 0.53 7.92
C ASP A 48 2.36 1.75 7.73
N TYR A 49 2.05 2.11 6.48
CA TYR A 49 1.14 3.22 6.17
C TYR A 49 -0.26 2.98 6.74
N TRP A 50 -0.80 1.77 6.58
CA TRP A 50 -2.10 1.39 7.14
C TRP A 50 -2.09 1.42 8.67
N TRP A 51 -1.06 0.85 9.32
CA TRP A 51 -0.98 0.73 10.77
C TRP A 51 -0.80 2.08 11.46
N TRP A 52 0.02 2.95 10.89
CA TRP A 52 0.40 4.23 11.49
C TRP A 52 -0.46 5.42 11.03
N PHE A 53 -1.27 5.27 9.99
CA PHE A 53 -2.13 6.34 9.49
C PHE A 53 -3.48 5.83 8.98
N GLY A 54 -3.55 4.95 7.99
CA GLY A 54 -4.79 4.58 7.32
C GLY A 54 -5.84 4.06 8.29
N ASN A 55 -5.45 3.20 9.24
CA ASN A 55 -6.36 2.70 10.25
C ASN A 55 -6.62 3.71 11.39
N PRO A 56 -5.61 4.25 12.12
CA PRO A 56 -5.88 5.12 13.27
C PRO A 56 -6.54 6.45 12.92
N ASP A 57 -6.25 7.02 11.76
CA ASP A 57 -6.74 8.35 11.38
C ASP A 57 -7.94 8.33 10.41
N LEU A 58 -8.17 7.24 9.66
CA LEU A 58 -9.24 7.15 8.66
C LEU A 58 -10.28 6.07 8.98
N GLU A 59 -9.86 4.83 9.22
CA GLU A 59 -10.78 3.68 9.30
C GLU A 59 -11.25 3.36 10.72
N HIS A 60 -10.41 3.56 11.73
CA HIS A 60 -10.69 3.27 13.15
C HIS A 60 -11.14 1.83 13.40
N LEU A 61 -10.49 0.86 12.70
CA LEU A 61 -10.75 -0.56 12.92
C LEU A 61 -9.96 -1.06 14.14
N ASP A 62 -10.52 -2.04 14.85
CA ASP A 62 -9.77 -2.79 15.86
C ASP A 62 -8.92 -3.89 15.17
N PRO A 63 -7.58 -3.77 15.12
CA PRO A 63 -6.76 -4.79 14.47
C PRO A 63 -6.92 -6.18 15.09
N ALA A 64 -7.20 -6.29 16.38
CA ALA A 64 -7.44 -7.57 17.06
C ALA A 64 -8.73 -8.27 16.59
N ALA A 65 -9.70 -7.51 16.08
CA ALA A 65 -10.96 -8.05 15.55
C ALA A 65 -10.93 -8.20 14.01
N GLN A 66 -9.94 -7.65 13.32
CA GLN A 66 -9.95 -7.50 11.85
C GLN A 66 -8.74 -8.14 11.17
N VAL A 67 -7.68 -8.49 11.92
CA VAL A 67 -6.47 -9.14 11.37
C VAL A 67 -6.34 -10.54 11.95
N PHE A 68 -6.23 -11.54 11.08
CA PHE A 68 -6.16 -12.94 11.43
C PHE A 68 -4.87 -13.56 10.91
N LEU A 69 -4.20 -14.36 11.73
CA LEU A 69 -2.87 -14.92 11.47
C LEU A 69 -2.93 -16.44 11.46
N TRP A 70 -2.23 -17.05 10.52
CA TRP A 70 -1.94 -18.47 10.48
C TRP A 70 -0.49 -18.70 10.89
N GLU A 71 -0.30 -19.39 12.00
CA GLU A 71 1.00 -19.57 12.66
C GLU A 71 1.42 -21.03 12.65
N THR A 72 2.69 -21.29 12.36
CA THR A 72 3.30 -22.62 12.47
C THR A 72 3.50 -23.01 13.93
N ALA A 73 3.74 -24.29 14.19
CA ALA A 73 4.07 -24.81 15.53
C ALA A 73 5.35 -24.16 16.13
N THR A 74 6.22 -23.59 15.29
CA THR A 74 7.45 -22.90 15.72
C THR A 74 7.24 -21.40 15.92
N GLY A 75 6.02 -20.89 15.72
CA GLY A 75 5.70 -19.49 15.90
C GLY A 75 5.98 -18.62 14.68
N GLU A 76 6.26 -19.17 13.49
CA GLU A 76 6.40 -18.39 12.25
C GLU A 76 5.00 -18.05 11.70
N ILE A 77 4.76 -16.81 11.33
CA ILE A 77 3.53 -16.44 10.60
C ILE A 77 3.69 -16.89 9.15
N ALA A 78 2.79 -17.80 8.72
CA ALA A 78 2.73 -18.36 7.38
C ALA A 78 1.78 -17.59 6.47
N ALA A 79 0.70 -17.02 7.03
CA ALA A 79 -0.27 -16.23 6.29
C ALA A 79 -1.00 -15.25 7.22
N ALA A 80 -1.62 -14.24 6.62
CA ALA A 80 -2.49 -13.30 7.31
C ALA A 80 -3.63 -12.84 6.41
N VAL A 81 -4.77 -12.52 7.01
CA VAL A 81 -5.87 -11.77 6.37
C VAL A 81 -6.02 -10.45 7.10
N ASN A 82 -6.03 -9.36 6.37
CA ASN A 82 -6.24 -8.02 6.92
C ASN A 82 -7.12 -7.17 5.98
N PRO A 83 -7.87 -6.20 6.48
CA PRO A 83 -8.50 -5.17 5.67
C PRO A 83 -7.53 -4.03 5.35
N GLU A 84 -7.83 -3.25 4.33
CA GLU A 84 -7.37 -1.87 4.20
C GLU A 84 -8.47 -0.91 4.64
N GLN A 85 -9.71 -1.18 4.20
CA GLN A 85 -10.92 -0.46 4.58
C GLN A 85 -12.00 -1.44 5.02
N ARG A 86 -13.06 -0.93 5.64
CA ARG A 86 -14.21 -1.75 6.05
C ARG A 86 -14.81 -2.53 4.88
N GLY A 87 -15.00 -3.83 5.07
CA GLY A 87 -15.56 -4.71 4.04
C GLY A 87 -14.59 -5.11 2.94
N GLN A 88 -13.29 -4.95 3.18
CA GLN A 88 -12.23 -5.43 2.31
C GLN A 88 -11.40 -6.52 2.99
N ALA A 89 -10.78 -7.38 2.20
CA ALA A 89 -9.83 -8.38 2.65
C ALA A 89 -8.67 -8.53 1.67
N PHE A 90 -7.45 -8.57 2.21
CA PHE A 90 -6.22 -8.85 1.50
C PHE A 90 -5.60 -10.11 2.09
N LEU A 91 -5.13 -11.02 1.22
CA LEU A 91 -4.55 -12.29 1.60
C LEU A 91 -3.03 -12.19 1.51
N GLN A 92 -2.36 -12.21 2.66
CA GLN A 92 -0.90 -12.20 2.76
C GLN A 92 -0.42 -13.62 2.96
N VAL A 93 0.30 -14.20 2.01
CA VAL A 93 0.66 -15.63 2.05
C VAL A 93 2.14 -15.82 1.73
N ASP A 94 2.85 -16.45 2.65
CA ASP A 94 4.19 -16.97 2.35
C ASP A 94 4.08 -18.12 1.33
N PRO A 95 4.70 -18.02 0.15
CA PRO A 95 4.55 -19.01 -0.92
C PRO A 95 4.96 -20.42 -0.53
N ARG A 96 5.78 -20.58 0.52
CA ARG A 96 6.18 -21.90 1.05
C ARG A 96 5.01 -22.67 1.68
N PHE A 97 3.99 -21.97 2.16
CA PHE A 97 2.81 -22.54 2.83
C PHE A 97 1.54 -22.46 1.97
N ARG A 98 1.62 -21.83 0.81
CA ARG A 98 0.45 -21.63 -0.04
C ARG A 98 -0.15 -22.95 -0.51
N SER A 99 -1.46 -23.07 -0.34
CA SER A 99 -2.23 -24.23 -0.79
C SER A 99 -3.70 -23.83 -0.97
N ALA A 100 -4.44 -24.58 -1.80
CA ALA A 100 -5.87 -24.34 -1.97
C ALA A 100 -6.65 -24.43 -0.64
N ALA A 101 -6.25 -25.31 0.28
CA ALA A 101 -6.87 -25.43 1.59
C ALA A 101 -6.62 -24.19 2.49
N LEU A 102 -5.44 -23.58 2.39
CA LEU A 102 -5.15 -22.35 3.12
C LEU A 102 -5.91 -21.17 2.52
N ASP A 103 -5.91 -21.02 1.19
CA ASP A 103 -6.68 -19.95 0.52
C ASP A 103 -8.18 -20.06 0.84
N GLU A 104 -8.77 -21.28 0.84
CA GLU A 104 -10.14 -21.56 1.26
C GLU A 104 -10.41 -21.11 2.71
N ALA A 105 -9.51 -21.47 3.63
CA ALA A 105 -9.63 -21.10 5.04
C ALA A 105 -9.53 -19.58 5.24
N MET A 106 -8.64 -18.90 4.51
CA MET A 106 -8.46 -17.44 4.58
C MET A 106 -9.70 -16.70 4.06
N ILE A 107 -10.28 -17.15 2.95
CA ILE A 107 -11.51 -16.58 2.38
C ILE A 107 -12.67 -16.79 3.35
N SER A 108 -12.82 -17.99 3.94
CA SER A 108 -13.87 -18.27 4.93
C SER A 108 -13.77 -17.36 6.16
N VAL A 109 -12.56 -17.13 6.68
CA VAL A 109 -12.31 -16.20 7.80
C VAL A 109 -12.65 -14.76 7.40
N ALA A 110 -12.29 -14.33 6.19
CA ALA A 110 -12.66 -13.01 5.70
C ALA A 110 -14.19 -12.84 5.61
N GLU A 111 -14.91 -13.84 5.11
CA GLU A 111 -16.38 -13.84 5.05
C GLU A 111 -17.02 -13.75 6.42
N GLU A 112 -16.49 -14.46 7.41
CA GLU A 112 -17.03 -14.49 8.77
C GLU A 112 -16.82 -13.16 9.49
N HIS A 113 -15.62 -12.57 9.39
CA HIS A 113 -15.18 -11.49 10.26
C HIS A 113 -15.09 -10.12 9.59
N LEU A 114 -14.84 -10.05 8.27
CA LEU A 114 -14.61 -8.77 7.57
C LEU A 114 -15.79 -8.29 6.73
N ALA A 115 -16.78 -9.15 6.47
CA ALA A 115 -17.97 -8.74 5.72
C ALA A 115 -18.79 -7.72 6.52
N VAL A 116 -19.19 -6.63 5.85
CA VAL A 116 -19.99 -5.55 6.45
C VAL A 116 -21.46 -5.68 6.10
N VAL A 117 -22.33 -5.37 7.04
CA VAL A 117 -23.78 -5.32 6.82
C VAL A 117 -24.12 -3.99 6.14
N GLN A 118 -24.77 -4.08 4.99
CA GLN A 118 -25.25 -2.93 4.22
C GLN A 118 -26.58 -2.41 4.77
N PRO A 119 -27.01 -1.18 4.43
CA PRO A 119 -28.31 -0.64 4.86
C PRO A 119 -29.53 -1.49 4.48
N ASP A 120 -29.42 -2.30 3.41
CA ASP A 120 -30.47 -3.22 2.95
C ASP A 120 -30.46 -4.58 3.69
N GLY A 121 -29.56 -4.75 4.66
CA GLY A 121 -29.40 -5.97 5.44
C GLY A 121 -28.51 -7.04 4.78
N THR A 122 -28.09 -6.84 3.53
CA THR A 122 -27.14 -7.75 2.89
C THR A 122 -25.74 -7.61 3.47
N ARG A 123 -24.94 -8.70 3.41
CA ARG A 123 -23.52 -8.65 3.77
C ARG A 123 -22.69 -8.45 2.53
N ARG A 124 -21.70 -7.58 2.59
CA ARG A 124 -20.76 -7.33 1.49
C ARG A 124 -19.33 -7.53 1.94
N LEU A 125 -18.54 -8.22 1.12
CA LEU A 125 -17.10 -8.35 1.24
C LEU A 125 -16.45 -8.21 -0.13
N GLN A 126 -15.33 -7.49 -0.19
CA GLN A 126 -14.42 -7.46 -1.34
C GLN A 126 -13.11 -8.15 -0.95
N VAL A 127 -12.69 -9.14 -1.73
CA VAL A 127 -11.38 -9.78 -1.62
C VAL A 127 -10.52 -9.35 -2.79
N PHE A 128 -9.30 -8.89 -2.53
CA PHE A 128 -8.36 -8.47 -3.56
C PHE A 128 -7.40 -9.61 -3.89
N VAL A 129 -7.23 -9.90 -5.18
CA VAL A 129 -6.39 -10.99 -5.68
C VAL A 129 -5.62 -10.56 -6.93
N ASP A 130 -4.40 -11.07 -7.09
CA ASP A 130 -3.61 -10.88 -8.31
C ASP A 130 -4.37 -11.45 -9.53
N SER A 131 -4.48 -10.67 -10.60
CA SER A 131 -5.17 -11.06 -11.85
C SER A 131 -4.57 -12.31 -12.51
N ALA A 132 -3.34 -12.67 -12.19
CA ALA A 132 -2.68 -13.89 -12.65
C ALA A 132 -2.91 -15.11 -11.73
N ASP A 133 -3.54 -14.93 -10.56
CA ASP A 133 -3.79 -16.01 -9.60
C ASP A 133 -5.12 -16.74 -9.87
N ALA A 134 -5.14 -17.54 -10.95
CA ALA A 134 -6.32 -18.29 -11.36
C ALA A 134 -6.81 -19.25 -10.27
N ALA A 135 -5.91 -19.82 -9.46
CA ALA A 135 -6.31 -20.77 -8.41
C ALA A 135 -7.12 -20.09 -7.30
N CYS A 136 -6.69 -18.94 -6.82
CA CYS A 136 -7.44 -18.16 -5.84
C CYS A 136 -8.75 -17.63 -6.43
N GLN A 137 -8.76 -17.20 -7.68
CA GLN A 137 -9.97 -16.75 -8.38
C GLN A 137 -11.03 -17.88 -8.50
N GLU A 138 -10.62 -19.12 -8.78
CA GLU A 138 -11.52 -20.26 -8.78
C GLU A 138 -12.13 -20.54 -7.40
N ILE A 139 -11.35 -20.39 -6.34
CA ILE A 139 -11.85 -20.53 -4.95
C ILE A 139 -12.88 -19.43 -4.67
N LEU A 140 -12.56 -18.18 -4.97
CA LEU A 140 -13.49 -17.06 -4.81
C LEU A 140 -14.80 -17.29 -5.57
N ALA A 141 -14.73 -17.77 -6.82
CA ALA A 141 -15.91 -18.07 -7.62
C ALA A 141 -16.79 -19.16 -6.98
N ARG A 142 -16.19 -20.22 -6.40
CA ARG A 142 -16.92 -21.25 -5.63
C ARG A 142 -17.59 -20.72 -4.37
N HIS A 143 -16.99 -19.73 -3.72
CA HIS A 143 -17.58 -18.99 -2.60
C HIS A 143 -18.64 -17.98 -3.02
N GLY A 144 -18.92 -17.86 -4.33
CA GLY A 144 -19.95 -16.96 -4.84
C GLY A 144 -19.50 -15.52 -5.07
N PHE A 145 -18.20 -15.25 -4.95
CA PHE A 145 -17.65 -13.97 -5.35
C PHE A 145 -17.65 -13.82 -6.86
N ARG A 146 -17.74 -12.58 -7.32
CA ARG A 146 -17.62 -12.21 -8.73
C ARG A 146 -16.61 -11.09 -8.88
N ARG A 147 -15.82 -11.14 -9.92
CA ARG A 147 -14.89 -10.04 -10.27
C ARG A 147 -15.67 -8.74 -10.36
N PHE A 148 -15.19 -7.71 -9.65
CA PHE A 148 -15.85 -6.42 -9.60
C PHE A 148 -15.25 -5.49 -10.64
N GLU A 149 -15.93 -5.37 -11.78
CA GLU A 149 -15.45 -4.61 -12.94
C GLU A 149 -16.01 -3.19 -12.90
N ARG A 150 -15.34 -2.29 -12.20
CA ARG A 150 -15.63 -0.85 -12.23
C ARG A 150 -14.32 -0.08 -12.43
N PRO A 151 -14.28 0.94 -13.31
CA PRO A 151 -13.09 1.77 -13.47
C PRO A 151 -12.63 2.37 -12.13
N GLY A 152 -11.33 2.28 -11.86
CA GLY A 152 -10.73 2.82 -10.65
C GLY A 152 -10.77 1.92 -9.41
N GLU A 153 -11.27 0.68 -9.53
CA GLU A 153 -11.32 -0.26 -8.40
C GLU A 153 -10.16 -1.27 -8.40
N ALA A 154 -9.69 -1.68 -9.57
CA ALA A 154 -8.48 -2.49 -9.67
C ALA A 154 -7.23 -1.63 -9.54
N GLU A 155 -6.25 -2.12 -8.81
CA GLU A 155 -4.96 -1.47 -8.65
C GLU A 155 -3.98 -2.01 -9.69
N THR A 156 -3.39 -1.11 -10.50
CA THR A 156 -2.23 -1.44 -11.32
C THR A 156 -0.96 -1.18 -10.52
N GLN A 157 -0.26 -2.24 -10.16
CA GLN A 157 0.94 -2.22 -9.33
C GLN A 157 2.18 -2.11 -10.22
N HIS A 158 2.57 -0.88 -10.55
CA HIS A 158 3.74 -0.60 -11.36
C HIS A 158 5.01 -0.88 -10.56
N ARG A 159 6.01 -1.48 -11.21
CA ARG A 159 7.34 -1.69 -10.62
C ARG A 159 8.45 -1.30 -11.58
N ARG A 160 9.58 -0.90 -11.01
CA ARG A 160 10.79 -0.57 -11.75
C ARG A 160 12.03 -1.12 -11.06
N SER A 161 12.90 -1.80 -11.83
CA SER A 161 14.27 -2.06 -11.39
C SER A 161 15.04 -0.75 -11.30
N LEU A 162 15.74 -0.56 -10.19
CA LEU A 162 16.66 0.57 -9.97
C LEU A 162 18.12 0.18 -10.24
N ASP A 163 18.38 -1.06 -10.67
CA ASP A 163 19.68 -1.48 -11.21
C ASP A 163 19.92 -0.83 -12.59
N ASP A 164 18.85 -0.43 -13.30
CA ASP A 164 18.88 0.26 -14.57
C ASP A 164 19.05 1.79 -14.42
N PRO A 165 19.65 2.46 -15.41
CA PRO A 165 19.76 3.92 -15.40
C PRO A 165 18.41 4.61 -15.33
N LEU A 166 18.31 5.63 -14.48
CA LEU A 166 17.12 6.48 -14.35
C LEU A 166 17.22 7.69 -15.28
N PRO A 167 16.09 8.13 -15.87
CA PRO A 167 16.04 9.44 -16.52
C PRO A 167 16.42 10.55 -15.52
N PRO A 168 17.04 11.65 -15.97
CA PRO A 168 17.37 12.76 -15.07
C PRO A 168 16.11 13.40 -14.48
N VAL A 169 16.21 13.93 -13.28
CA VAL A 169 15.14 14.72 -12.66
C VAL A 169 14.93 15.98 -13.50
N PRO A 170 13.72 16.20 -14.06
CA PRO A 170 13.49 17.38 -14.89
C PRO A 170 13.51 18.66 -14.04
N THR A 171 14.19 19.69 -14.57
CA THR A 171 14.08 21.04 -14.01
C THR A 171 12.73 21.63 -14.39
N VAL A 172 11.93 22.03 -13.39
CA VAL A 172 10.65 22.68 -13.61
C VAL A 172 10.77 24.16 -13.22
N PRO A 173 10.69 25.11 -14.18
CA PRO A 173 10.85 26.53 -13.87
C PRO A 173 9.90 27.01 -12.78
N GLY A 174 10.44 27.67 -11.77
CA GLY A 174 9.64 28.21 -10.64
C GLY A 174 9.42 27.24 -9.48
N TYR A 175 9.97 26.02 -9.55
CA TYR A 175 9.86 25.03 -8.48
C TYR A 175 11.23 24.44 -8.13
N GLU A 176 11.38 24.13 -6.84
CA GLU A 176 12.51 23.38 -6.31
C GLU A 176 12.05 21.96 -5.94
N ILE A 177 12.77 20.94 -6.41
CA ILE A 177 12.49 19.53 -6.10
C ILE A 177 13.52 19.06 -5.06
N ARG A 178 13.07 18.75 -3.87
CA ARG A 178 13.92 18.39 -2.75
C ARG A 178 13.18 17.60 -1.66
N PRO A 179 13.86 17.05 -0.65
CA PRO A 179 13.20 16.51 0.53
C PRO A 179 12.38 17.55 1.29
N LEU A 180 11.34 17.08 1.96
CA LEU A 180 10.48 17.89 2.82
C LEU A 180 11.31 18.57 3.92
N GLY A 181 11.18 19.89 4.05
CA GLY A 181 11.78 20.68 5.11
C GLY A 181 11.10 20.52 6.47
N HIS A 182 11.45 21.41 7.37
CA HIS A 182 10.94 21.44 8.75
C HIS A 182 9.97 22.61 8.96
N GLY A 183 9.32 22.64 10.12
CA GLY A 183 8.52 23.76 10.57
C GLY A 183 7.31 24.04 9.68
N LEU A 184 7.22 25.24 9.15
CA LEU A 184 6.08 25.69 8.33
C LEU A 184 5.87 24.86 7.05
N GLU A 185 6.93 24.30 6.49
CA GLU A 185 6.81 23.49 5.28
C GLU A 185 6.03 22.18 5.51
N LEU A 186 6.13 21.61 6.72
CA LEU A 186 5.29 20.49 7.11
C LEU A 186 3.79 20.87 7.03
N LEU A 187 3.45 22.06 7.50
CA LEU A 187 2.06 22.55 7.45
C LEU A 187 1.60 22.77 6.01
N GLU A 188 2.47 23.31 5.15
CA GLU A 188 2.18 23.45 3.71
C GLU A 188 2.07 22.08 3.01
N ARG A 189 2.84 21.08 3.43
CA ARG A 189 2.69 19.69 2.95
C ARG A 189 1.33 19.10 3.34
N CYS A 190 0.87 19.35 4.57
CA CYS A 190 -0.46 18.92 5.03
C CYS A 190 -1.57 19.65 4.25
N TYR A 191 -1.43 20.96 4.03
CA TYR A 191 -2.35 21.75 3.22
C TYR A 191 -2.46 21.22 1.78
N ALA A 192 -1.31 20.96 1.14
CA ALA A 192 -1.24 20.40 -0.19
C ALA A 192 -1.92 19.01 -0.30
N SER A 193 -1.79 18.19 0.75
CA SER A 193 -2.48 16.89 0.82
C SER A 193 -3.99 17.04 0.84
N GLY A 194 -4.51 17.96 1.68
CA GLY A 194 -5.93 18.25 1.73
C GLY A 194 -6.49 18.68 0.37
N LEU A 195 -5.82 19.62 -0.33
CA LEU A 195 -6.22 20.01 -1.68
C LEU A 195 -6.16 18.88 -2.69
N ALA A 196 -5.10 18.07 -2.64
CA ALA A 196 -4.86 17.07 -3.69
C ALA A 196 -5.83 15.87 -3.63
N PHE A 197 -6.27 15.48 -2.43
CA PHE A 197 -7.11 14.30 -2.19
C PHE A 197 -8.58 14.61 -1.88
N HIS A 198 -8.96 15.89 -1.79
CA HIS A 198 -10.34 16.31 -1.50
C HIS A 198 -10.83 17.40 -2.48
N ASP A 199 -10.63 17.17 -3.79
CA ASP A 199 -11.17 17.98 -4.89
C ASP A 199 -10.97 19.50 -4.72
N ASP A 200 -9.76 19.91 -4.27
CA ASP A 200 -9.37 21.28 -3.96
C ASP A 200 -10.23 21.94 -2.84
N ASP A 201 -10.82 21.14 -1.93
CA ASP A 201 -11.55 21.67 -0.79
C ASP A 201 -10.58 22.41 0.19
N THR A 202 -10.68 23.74 0.14
CA THR A 202 -9.83 24.60 0.98
C THR A 202 -10.17 24.52 2.46
N ALA A 203 -11.37 24.08 2.86
CA ALA A 203 -11.72 23.90 4.26
C ALA A 203 -11.03 22.68 4.83
N VAL A 204 -11.07 21.55 4.12
CA VAL A 204 -10.32 20.33 4.46
C VAL A 204 -8.81 20.62 4.47
N ALA A 205 -8.29 21.32 3.46
CA ALA A 205 -6.88 21.66 3.39
C ALA A 205 -6.42 22.52 4.58
N ARG A 206 -7.22 23.48 5.02
CA ARG A 206 -6.94 24.28 6.22
C ARG A 206 -6.97 23.44 7.48
N ALA A 207 -7.98 22.58 7.65
CA ALA A 207 -8.05 21.67 8.78
C ALA A 207 -6.82 20.77 8.87
N ASN A 208 -6.38 20.18 7.76
CA ASN A 208 -5.17 19.38 7.69
C ASN A 208 -3.88 20.14 8.04
N ARG A 209 -3.81 21.43 7.69
CA ARG A 209 -2.69 22.30 8.05
C ARG A 209 -2.71 22.68 9.53
N ASP A 210 -3.90 23.00 10.04
CA ASP A 210 -4.08 23.48 11.42
C ASP A 210 -3.90 22.35 12.43
N ASP A 211 -4.21 21.11 12.05
CA ASP A 211 -3.87 19.90 12.81
C ASP A 211 -3.04 18.91 11.96
N PRO A 212 -1.70 18.99 12.05
CA PRO A 212 -0.80 18.08 11.34
C PRO A 212 -0.55 16.75 12.09
N SER A 213 -1.34 16.40 13.10
CA SER A 213 -1.12 15.21 13.94
C SER A 213 -1.14 13.93 13.10
N TRP A 214 -2.08 13.81 12.15
CA TRP A 214 -2.18 12.69 11.22
C TRP A 214 -0.88 12.47 10.39
N TYR A 215 -0.24 13.57 9.96
CA TYR A 215 1.01 13.44 9.21
C TYR A 215 2.20 13.09 10.11
N ARG A 216 2.15 13.51 11.38
CA ARG A 216 3.12 13.07 12.39
C ARG A 216 2.99 11.58 12.71
N HIS A 217 1.79 11.03 12.65
CA HIS A 217 1.58 9.57 12.72
C HIS A 217 2.30 8.87 11.56
N ILE A 218 2.12 9.34 10.32
CA ILE A 218 2.88 8.84 9.15
C ILE A 218 4.39 8.93 9.42
N GLN A 219 4.88 10.05 9.94
CA GLN A 219 6.30 10.26 10.23
C GLN A 219 6.85 9.39 11.38
N SER A 220 5.97 8.76 12.15
CA SER A 220 6.33 7.81 13.21
C SER A 220 6.45 6.37 12.72
N ALA A 221 6.01 6.08 11.50
CA ALA A 221 6.08 4.74 10.93
C ALA A 221 7.55 4.28 10.74
N PRO A 222 7.83 2.98 10.94
CA PRO A 222 9.21 2.45 10.94
C PRO A 222 10.02 2.72 9.68
N LEU A 223 9.37 2.74 8.50
CA LEU A 223 10.03 2.97 7.22
C LEU A 223 10.01 4.43 6.78
N TYR A 224 9.34 5.33 7.53
CA TYR A 224 9.34 6.72 7.14
C TYR A 224 10.73 7.36 7.24
N ARG A 225 11.13 8.04 6.17
CA ARG A 225 12.38 8.80 6.11
C ARG A 225 12.10 10.14 5.45
N ARG A 226 12.43 11.23 6.14
CA ARG A 226 12.23 12.58 5.63
C ARG A 226 13.02 12.87 4.34
N ASP A 227 14.20 12.30 4.19
CA ASP A 227 15.04 12.46 2.99
C ASP A 227 14.46 11.72 1.76
N LEU A 228 13.45 10.87 1.96
CA LEU A 228 12.66 10.18 0.92
C LEU A 228 11.24 10.76 0.75
N ASP A 229 10.87 11.77 1.53
CA ASP A 229 9.61 12.51 1.39
C ASP A 229 9.86 13.73 0.49
N ILE A 230 9.68 13.55 -0.81
CA ILE A 230 10.07 14.53 -1.83
C ILE A 230 8.94 15.48 -2.14
N VAL A 231 9.23 16.76 -2.15
CA VAL A 231 8.29 17.83 -2.48
C VAL A 231 8.77 18.69 -3.65
N ALA A 232 7.81 19.25 -4.39
CA ALA A 232 8.04 20.34 -5.32
C ALA A 232 7.53 21.63 -4.67
N VAL A 233 8.44 22.54 -4.34
CA VAL A 233 8.13 23.80 -3.65
C VAL A 233 8.19 24.96 -4.64
N ALA A 234 7.11 25.74 -4.73
CA ALA A 234 7.04 26.95 -5.53
C ALA A 234 7.83 28.10 -4.87
N ARG A 235 8.08 29.19 -5.61
CA ARG A 235 8.85 30.35 -5.12
C ARG A 235 8.25 31.05 -3.90
N ASP A 236 6.93 30.96 -3.74
CA ASP A 236 6.18 31.51 -2.61
C ASP A 236 6.15 30.61 -1.37
N GLY A 237 6.81 29.43 -1.44
CA GLY A 237 6.85 28.45 -0.36
C GLY A 237 5.73 27.40 -0.42
N THR A 238 4.80 27.51 -1.36
CA THR A 238 3.71 26.52 -1.54
C THR A 238 4.25 25.16 -1.94
N VAL A 239 3.80 24.10 -1.28
CA VAL A 239 4.03 22.72 -1.72
C VAL A 239 3.04 22.38 -2.85
N ALA A 240 3.55 22.23 -4.05
CA ALA A 240 2.77 22.04 -5.27
C ALA A 240 2.56 20.57 -5.67
N ALA A 241 3.53 19.71 -5.34
CA ALA A 241 3.47 18.26 -5.54
C ALA A 241 4.35 17.54 -4.52
N PHE A 242 4.10 16.26 -4.32
CA PHE A 242 4.86 15.43 -3.39
C PHE A 242 4.86 13.97 -3.80
N CYS A 243 5.88 13.25 -3.30
CA CYS A 243 6.04 11.81 -3.39
C CYS A 243 6.76 11.35 -2.13
N THR A 244 6.07 10.60 -1.26
CA THR A 244 6.70 9.97 -0.12
C THR A 244 7.12 8.56 -0.51
N ALA A 245 8.39 8.23 -0.33
CA ALA A 245 8.93 6.90 -0.63
C ALA A 245 9.32 6.19 0.66
N TRP A 246 8.95 4.90 0.73
CA TRP A 246 9.17 4.02 1.87
C TRP A 246 10.16 2.96 1.47
N PHE A 247 11.34 2.97 2.05
CA PHE A 247 12.39 2.02 1.72
C PHE A 247 12.54 0.95 2.80
N ASP A 248 12.40 -0.31 2.38
CA ASP A 248 12.70 -1.47 3.20
C ASP A 248 14.12 -1.97 2.89
N ASP A 249 15.00 -1.89 3.89
CA ASP A 249 16.41 -2.26 3.79
C ASP A 249 16.66 -3.76 3.88
N VAL A 250 15.64 -4.56 4.19
CA VAL A 250 15.70 -6.02 4.23
C VAL A 250 15.42 -6.63 2.87
N SER A 251 14.30 -6.25 2.23
CA SER A 251 13.97 -6.69 0.88
C SER A 251 14.67 -5.87 -0.21
N LEU A 252 15.30 -4.74 0.14
CA LEU A 252 15.90 -3.76 -0.76
C LEU A 252 14.88 -3.20 -1.77
N THR A 253 13.63 -3.05 -1.33
CA THR A 253 12.53 -2.54 -2.16
C THR A 253 11.94 -1.27 -1.57
N ALA A 254 11.22 -0.52 -2.39
CA ALA A 254 10.54 0.69 -1.92
C ALA A 254 9.13 0.81 -2.52
N TYR A 255 8.24 1.46 -1.77
CA TYR A 255 6.90 1.81 -2.20
C TYR A 255 6.71 3.32 -2.21
N LEU A 256 6.07 3.85 -3.25
CA LEU A 256 5.82 5.28 -3.41
C LEU A 256 4.36 5.58 -3.06
N GLU A 257 4.13 6.15 -1.87
CA GLU A 257 2.80 6.50 -1.37
C GLU A 257 2.89 7.53 -0.23
N PRO A 258 2.10 8.59 -0.25
CA PRO A 258 1.25 9.05 -1.36
C PRO A 258 2.03 9.81 -2.43
N VAL A 259 1.48 9.85 -3.64
CA VAL A 259 1.97 10.70 -4.75
C VAL A 259 0.84 11.62 -5.21
N ALA A 260 1.05 12.92 -5.20
CA ALA A 260 0.03 13.85 -5.69
C ALA A 260 0.59 15.16 -6.22
N THR A 261 -0.25 15.87 -6.99
CA THR A 261 -0.02 17.24 -7.44
C THR A 261 -1.31 18.06 -7.24
N VAL A 262 -1.20 19.16 -6.52
CA VAL A 262 -2.28 20.12 -6.30
C VAL A 262 -2.81 20.62 -7.65
N ALA A 263 -4.14 20.73 -7.81
CA ALA A 263 -4.78 20.98 -9.11
C ALA A 263 -4.26 22.24 -9.80
N ALA A 264 -4.07 23.33 -9.05
CA ALA A 264 -3.52 24.61 -9.58
C ALA A 264 -2.11 24.47 -10.20
N HIS A 265 -1.39 23.38 -9.89
CA HIS A 265 -0.02 23.13 -10.35
C HIS A 265 0.08 21.94 -11.30
N ARG A 266 -1.03 21.30 -11.69
CA ARG A 266 -1.05 20.15 -12.61
C ARG A 266 -0.55 20.52 -14.02
N ARG A 267 -0.19 19.51 -14.82
CA ARG A 267 0.26 19.61 -16.23
C ARG A 267 1.57 20.41 -16.43
N ARG A 268 2.40 20.52 -15.37
CA ARG A 268 3.72 21.17 -15.39
C ARG A 268 4.89 20.20 -15.26
N GLY A 269 4.63 18.89 -15.20
CA GLY A 269 5.66 17.87 -15.04
C GLY A 269 6.11 17.62 -13.61
N LEU A 270 5.44 18.20 -12.59
CA LEU A 270 5.85 18.13 -11.19
C LEU A 270 5.77 16.71 -10.62
N ALA A 271 4.69 15.96 -10.91
CA ALA A 271 4.57 14.57 -10.44
C ALA A 271 5.75 13.72 -10.94
N ARG A 272 6.12 13.85 -12.22
CA ARG A 272 7.30 13.17 -12.79
C ARG A 272 8.59 13.60 -12.06
N ALA A 273 8.73 14.87 -11.74
CA ALA A 273 9.92 15.39 -11.09
C ALA A 273 10.07 14.87 -9.66
N VAL A 274 9.00 14.86 -8.84
CA VAL A 274 9.07 14.34 -7.46
C VAL A 274 9.27 12.83 -7.43
N ILE A 275 8.64 12.07 -8.34
CA ILE A 275 8.86 10.61 -8.44
C ILE A 275 10.31 10.32 -8.82
N LEU A 276 10.85 10.95 -9.88
CA LEU A 276 12.24 10.74 -10.27
C LEU A 276 13.22 11.20 -9.17
N GLY A 277 12.90 12.30 -8.47
CA GLY A 277 13.67 12.74 -7.31
C GLY A 277 13.73 11.69 -6.20
N ALA A 278 12.61 11.00 -5.93
CA ALA A 278 12.55 9.88 -4.99
C ALA A 278 13.35 8.67 -5.51
N LEU A 279 13.15 8.27 -6.77
CA LEU A 279 13.83 7.11 -7.36
C LEU A 279 15.35 7.26 -7.37
N HIS A 280 15.89 8.44 -7.71
CA HIS A 280 17.34 8.70 -7.65
C HIS A 280 17.91 8.57 -6.23
N ARG A 281 17.15 9.02 -5.21
CA ARG A 281 17.57 8.86 -3.81
C ARG A 281 17.52 7.41 -3.37
N LEU A 282 16.47 6.69 -3.75
CA LEU A 282 16.33 5.26 -3.50
C LEU A 282 17.47 4.46 -4.13
N GLN A 283 17.80 4.73 -5.39
CA GLN A 283 18.93 4.11 -6.09
C GLN A 283 20.26 4.37 -5.36
N ALA A 284 20.49 5.62 -4.92
CA ALA A 284 21.70 6.00 -4.20
C ALA A 284 21.90 5.31 -2.85
N ILE A 285 20.82 4.84 -2.21
CA ILE A 285 20.87 4.09 -0.93
C ILE A 285 20.79 2.57 -1.12
N GLY A 286 20.83 2.06 -2.35
CA GLY A 286 20.88 0.64 -2.65
C GLY A 286 19.51 -0.04 -2.80
N CYS A 287 18.43 0.72 -2.99
CA CYS A 287 17.14 0.15 -3.36
C CYS A 287 17.24 -0.47 -4.76
N ARG A 288 16.70 -1.68 -4.93
CA ARG A 288 16.77 -2.44 -6.18
C ARG A 288 15.48 -2.39 -6.99
N VAL A 289 14.32 -2.35 -6.33
CA VAL A 289 13.02 -2.30 -7.00
C VAL A 289 12.12 -1.30 -6.28
N ALA A 290 11.51 -0.41 -7.04
CA ALA A 290 10.49 0.52 -6.55
C ALA A 290 9.11 0.17 -7.11
N PHE A 291 8.07 0.38 -6.29
CA PHE A 291 6.66 0.13 -6.60
C PHE A 291 5.82 1.39 -6.46
N VAL A 292 4.73 1.45 -7.21
CA VAL A 292 3.67 2.46 -7.05
C VAL A 292 2.33 1.90 -7.55
N GLY A 293 1.29 2.03 -6.75
CA GLY A 293 -0.07 1.64 -7.12
C GLY A 293 -0.82 2.75 -7.86
N GLY A 294 -1.56 2.39 -8.91
CA GLY A 294 -2.37 3.31 -9.69
C GLY A 294 -3.78 2.80 -9.93
N TYR A 295 -4.79 3.65 -9.64
CA TYR A 295 -6.21 3.32 -9.79
C TYR A 295 -6.88 4.06 -10.96
N SER A 296 -6.35 5.20 -11.40
CA SER A 296 -6.92 5.99 -12.49
C SER A 296 -6.10 5.87 -13.76
N GLU A 297 -6.75 6.05 -14.92
CA GLU A 297 -6.07 6.08 -16.22
C GLU A 297 -4.93 7.10 -16.25
N ALA A 298 -5.16 8.30 -15.69
CA ALA A 298 -4.16 9.36 -15.66
C ALA A 298 -2.94 8.99 -14.78
N ALA A 299 -3.16 8.36 -13.61
CA ALA A 299 -2.09 7.89 -12.76
C ALA A 299 -1.30 6.76 -13.42
N ASN A 300 -2.00 5.77 -14.00
CA ASN A 300 -1.38 4.64 -14.70
C ASN A 300 -0.57 5.08 -15.92
N ALA A 301 -1.04 6.06 -16.70
CA ALA A 301 -0.29 6.63 -17.82
C ALA A 301 1.00 7.33 -17.35
N LEU A 302 0.92 8.09 -16.23
CA LEU A 302 2.09 8.71 -15.62
C LEU A 302 3.08 7.66 -15.14
N TYR A 303 2.60 6.69 -14.34
CA TYR A 303 3.46 5.65 -13.75
C TYR A 303 4.11 4.78 -14.82
N SER A 304 3.38 4.29 -15.82
CA SER A 304 3.97 3.53 -16.94
C SER A 304 5.08 4.32 -17.65
N SER A 305 4.94 5.64 -17.79
CA SER A 305 5.94 6.50 -18.44
C SER A 305 7.24 6.66 -17.64
N ILE A 306 7.20 6.37 -16.33
CA ILE A 306 8.34 6.52 -15.41
C ILE A 306 8.86 5.15 -14.99
N MET A 307 7.97 4.26 -14.56
CA MET A 307 8.32 2.94 -14.02
C MET A 307 8.65 1.92 -15.12
N GLY A 308 8.17 2.16 -16.34
CA GLY A 308 8.29 1.20 -17.45
C GLY A 308 7.05 0.33 -17.59
N PRO A 309 7.10 -0.72 -18.44
CA PRO A 309 5.92 -1.51 -18.78
C PRO A 309 5.57 -2.58 -17.75
N GLU A 310 6.48 -2.88 -16.81
CA GLU A 310 6.26 -3.95 -15.85
C GLU A 310 5.24 -3.57 -14.78
N HIS A 311 4.20 -4.37 -14.66
CA HIS A 311 3.17 -4.21 -13.65
C HIS A 311 2.47 -5.54 -13.37
N ASP A 312 1.85 -5.62 -12.20
CA ASP A 312 0.87 -6.62 -11.83
C ASP A 312 -0.48 -5.91 -11.59
N VAL A 313 -1.57 -6.65 -11.51
CA VAL A 313 -2.90 -6.06 -11.28
C VAL A 313 -3.56 -6.78 -10.12
N SER A 314 -3.92 -6.04 -9.08
CA SER A 314 -4.74 -6.51 -7.97
C SER A 314 -6.21 -6.18 -8.26
N GLU A 315 -7.05 -7.21 -8.34
CA GLU A 315 -8.45 -7.10 -8.73
C GLU A 315 -9.38 -7.36 -7.54
N PRO A 316 -10.39 -6.49 -7.32
CA PRO A 316 -11.42 -6.75 -6.32
C PRO A 316 -12.42 -7.80 -6.83
N TRP A 317 -12.71 -8.77 -5.97
CA TRP A 317 -13.79 -9.73 -6.13
C TRP A 317 -14.85 -9.44 -5.07
N ASP A 318 -16.07 -9.18 -5.48
CA ASP A 318 -17.19 -8.74 -4.63
C ASP A 318 -18.19 -9.87 -4.41
N ARG A 319 -18.64 -10.01 -3.17
CA ARG A 319 -19.76 -10.88 -2.80
C ARG A 319 -20.78 -10.09 -2.00
N ARG A 320 -22.04 -10.27 -2.38
CA ARG A 320 -23.22 -9.77 -1.65
C ARG A 320 -24.13 -10.94 -1.35
N GLY A 321 -24.56 -11.08 -0.11
CA GLY A 321 -25.42 -12.17 0.32
C GLY A 321 -26.20 -11.85 1.58
#